data_7dfcd3e0d9be4eb0c23376496c1d7620
#
_entry.id   7dfcd3e0d9be4eb0c23376496c1d7620
#
_cell.length_a   1.000
_cell.length_b   1.000
_cell.length_c   1.000
_cell.angle_alpha   90.00
_cell.angle_beta   90.00
_cell.angle_gamma   90.00
#
_symmetry.space_group_name_H-M   'P 1'
#
loop_
_entity.id
_entity.type
_entity.pdbx_description
1 polymer ?
#
loop_
_entity_poly.entity_id
_entity_poly.type
_entity_poly.pdbx_seq_one_letter_code
_entity_poly.pdbx_strand_id
1 'polypeptide(L)'
;MPNFHRVVITGIGAVTPIGNNIDEYLVGLQTGTNGVSDITLFDPEQHPCKFAAEVKNLQSENFLEAKESKRWDRFSQFGVIAAKQAFNDSGLEITEANASRIGVIIAVSYTHLTLPTTTPV
;
A
#
# COMPACT_ATOMS: atom_id res chain seq x y z
N MET A 1 -6.24 26.66 -27.81
CA MET A 1 -5.82 26.11 -26.48
C MET A 1 -6.37 24.71 -26.35
N PRO A 2 -5.54 23.68 -26.14
CA PRO A 2 -6.06 22.36 -25.85
C PRO A 2 -6.84 22.42 -24.52
N ASN A 3 -8.08 21.94 -24.55
CA ASN A 3 -8.88 21.80 -23.32
C ASN A 3 -8.33 20.60 -22.53
N PHE A 4 -7.47 20.88 -21.56
CA PHE A 4 -7.04 19.86 -20.61
C PHE A 4 -8.16 19.60 -19.58
N HIS A 5 -8.51 18.35 -19.41
CA HIS A 5 -9.38 17.97 -18.31
C HIS A 5 -8.66 18.22 -16.99
N ARG A 6 -9.34 18.92 -16.10
CA ARG A 6 -8.84 19.13 -14.75
C ARG A 6 -8.95 17.85 -13.93
N VAL A 7 -7.82 17.36 -13.44
CA VAL A 7 -7.73 16.16 -12.61
C VAL A 7 -7.30 16.57 -11.20
N VAL A 8 -7.94 16.03 -10.20
CA VAL A 8 -7.65 16.29 -8.79
C VAL A 8 -7.51 14.99 -8.00
N ILE A 9 -6.66 15.00 -6.96
CA ILE A 9 -6.57 13.93 -5.98
C ILE A 9 -7.60 14.21 -4.90
N THR A 10 -8.48 13.27 -4.63
CA THR A 10 -9.57 13.43 -3.66
C THR A 10 -9.36 12.65 -2.37
N GLY A 11 -8.45 11.69 -2.35
CA GLY A 11 -8.12 10.93 -1.16
C GLY A 11 -6.78 10.24 -1.30
N ILE A 12 -6.08 10.09 -0.19
CA ILE A 12 -4.78 9.44 -0.09
C ILE A 12 -4.76 8.43 1.05
N GLY A 13 -4.00 7.35 0.84
CA GLY A 13 -3.71 6.35 1.86
C GLY A 13 -2.25 5.93 1.79
N ALA A 14 -1.68 5.53 2.91
CA ALA A 14 -0.30 5.08 2.98
C ALA A 14 -0.12 3.96 4.00
N VAL A 15 0.74 3.01 3.65
CA VAL A 15 1.27 1.99 4.56
C VAL A 15 2.77 1.99 4.38
N THR A 16 3.51 2.43 5.38
CA THR A 16 4.95 2.65 5.31
C THR A 16 5.66 2.18 6.58
N PRO A 17 6.99 1.97 6.55
CA PRO A 17 7.76 1.63 7.74
C PRO A 17 7.78 2.70 8.84
N ILE A 18 7.37 3.94 8.54
CA ILE A 18 7.34 5.06 9.50
C ILE A 18 5.92 5.55 9.81
N GLY A 19 4.89 4.87 9.30
CA GLY A 19 3.50 5.19 9.59
C GLY A 19 2.54 4.33 8.78
N ASN A 20 1.47 3.89 9.39
CA ASN A 20 0.47 2.98 8.82
C ASN A 20 -0.74 3.71 8.22
N ASN A 21 -0.71 5.02 8.24
CA ASN A 21 -1.68 5.93 7.61
C ASN A 21 -0.98 7.27 7.29
N ILE A 22 -1.68 8.17 6.63
CA ILE A 22 -1.10 9.46 6.21
C ILE A 22 -0.68 10.32 7.40
N ASP A 23 -1.46 10.36 8.47
CA ASP A 23 -1.16 11.19 9.64
C ASP A 23 0.12 10.71 10.35
N GLU A 24 0.24 9.42 10.60
CA GLU A 24 1.45 8.82 11.16
C GLU A 24 2.65 9.00 10.24
N TYR A 25 2.46 8.83 8.94
CA TYR A 25 3.51 9.02 7.94
C TYR A 25 4.04 10.46 7.93
N LEU A 26 3.15 11.46 7.98
CA LEU A 26 3.53 12.87 8.08
C LEU A 26 4.30 13.17 9.36
N VAL A 27 3.85 12.64 10.49
CA VAL A 27 4.57 12.78 11.76
C VAL A 27 5.96 12.12 11.65
N GLY A 28 6.05 10.94 11.08
CA GLY A 28 7.31 10.23 10.85
C GLY A 28 8.30 11.05 10.00
N LEU A 29 7.81 11.70 8.95
CA LEU A 29 8.62 12.59 8.11
C LEU A 29 9.09 13.84 8.86
N GLN A 30 8.19 14.48 9.60
CA GLN A 30 8.49 15.71 10.35
C GLN A 30 9.49 15.48 11.48
N THR A 31 9.43 14.32 12.13
CA THR A 31 10.32 13.95 13.23
C THR A 31 11.61 13.27 12.78
N GLY A 32 11.75 12.97 11.48
CA GLY A 32 12.90 12.26 10.94
C GLY A 32 12.99 10.81 11.43
N THR A 33 11.83 10.16 11.62
CA THR A 33 11.78 8.78 12.09
C THR A 33 12.50 7.84 11.11
N ASN A 34 13.40 7.00 11.64
CA ASN A 34 14.08 5.99 10.87
C ASN A 34 13.25 4.70 10.84
N GLY A 35 12.78 4.32 9.67
CA GLY A 35 12.01 3.08 9.47
C GLY A 35 12.88 1.83 9.30
N VAL A 36 14.19 1.98 9.17
CA VAL A 36 15.13 0.86 9.00
C VAL A 36 15.56 0.32 10.36
N SER A 37 15.48 -0.99 10.51
CA SER A 37 15.92 -1.71 11.71
C SER A 37 16.33 -3.13 11.35
N ASP A 38 16.79 -3.88 12.34
CA ASP A 38 17.07 -5.31 12.14
C ASP A 38 15.83 -6.05 11.66
N ILE A 39 16.03 -7.02 10.78
CA ILE A 39 14.94 -7.86 10.26
C ILE A 39 14.34 -8.68 11.39
N THR A 40 13.03 -8.65 11.54
CA THR A 40 12.27 -9.38 12.57
C THR A 40 11.33 -10.44 12.01
N LEU A 41 10.99 -10.34 10.73
CA LEU A 41 9.98 -11.21 10.10
C LEU A 41 10.50 -12.63 9.80
N PHE A 42 11.83 -12.79 9.74
CA PHE A 42 12.49 -14.07 9.57
C PHE A 42 13.90 -14.01 10.18
N ASP A 43 14.58 -15.15 10.30
CA ASP A 43 15.97 -15.22 10.78
C ASP A 43 16.95 -14.83 9.65
N PRO A 44 17.61 -13.67 9.73
CA PRO A 44 18.52 -13.19 8.70
C PRO A 44 19.96 -13.69 8.85
N GLU A 45 20.25 -14.61 9.76
CA GLU A 45 21.62 -14.96 10.14
C GLU A 45 22.48 -15.41 8.95
N GLN A 46 21.87 -16.12 7.99
CA GLN A 46 22.53 -16.62 6.78
C GLN A 46 22.48 -15.64 5.60
N HIS A 47 21.86 -14.48 5.76
CA HIS A 47 21.75 -13.47 4.72
C HIS A 47 22.82 -12.40 4.85
N PRO A 48 23.37 -11.89 3.72
CA PRO A 48 24.36 -10.82 3.75
C PRO A 48 23.82 -9.49 4.28
N CYS A 49 22.53 -9.23 4.09
CA CYS A 49 21.84 -8.05 4.62
C CYS A 49 20.92 -8.46 5.78
N LYS A 50 21.08 -7.78 6.93
CA LYS A 50 20.37 -8.11 8.19
C LYS A 50 19.39 -7.03 8.63
N PHE A 51 19.27 -5.95 7.88
CA PHE A 51 18.37 -4.84 8.17
C PHE A 51 17.41 -4.58 7.01
N ALA A 52 16.25 -4.09 7.33
CA ALA A 52 15.21 -3.73 6.36
C ALA A 52 14.27 -2.67 6.94
N ALA A 53 13.54 -2.03 6.06
CA ALA A 53 12.44 -1.14 6.44
C ALA A 53 11.13 -1.94 6.43
N GLU A 54 10.79 -2.53 7.56
CA GLU A 54 9.58 -3.34 7.74
C GLU A 54 8.40 -2.47 8.19
N VAL A 55 7.21 -2.75 7.66
CA VAL A 55 5.96 -2.19 8.20
C VAL A 55 5.66 -2.86 9.53
N LYS A 56 5.48 -2.07 10.57
CA LYS A 56 5.31 -2.51 11.95
C LYS A 56 3.93 -2.12 12.48
N ASN A 57 3.40 -2.95 13.38
CA ASN A 57 2.15 -2.65 14.12
C ASN A 57 0.94 -2.35 13.23
N LEU A 58 0.90 -2.94 12.03
CA LEU A 58 -0.22 -2.77 11.12
C LEU A 58 -1.46 -3.48 11.67
N GLN A 59 -2.50 -2.72 11.95
CA GLN A 59 -3.81 -3.20 12.40
C GLN A 59 -4.63 -3.65 11.19
N SER A 60 -4.23 -4.74 10.55
CA SER A 60 -4.86 -5.23 9.32
C SER A 60 -6.33 -5.62 9.52
N GLU A 61 -6.70 -6.04 10.71
CA GLU A 61 -8.07 -6.40 11.11
C GLU A 61 -9.07 -5.25 11.00
N ASN A 62 -8.61 -4.00 11.03
CA ASN A 62 -9.46 -2.83 10.83
C ASN A 62 -9.89 -2.67 9.37
N PHE A 63 -9.20 -3.31 8.44
CA PHE A 63 -9.40 -3.17 7.00
C PHE A 63 -9.72 -4.47 6.28
N LEU A 64 -9.25 -5.60 6.81
CA LEU A 64 -9.33 -6.90 6.17
C LEU A 64 -10.06 -7.89 7.08
N GLU A 65 -10.85 -8.76 6.49
CA GLU A 65 -11.39 -9.91 7.22
C GLU A 65 -10.25 -10.88 7.60
N ALA A 66 -10.37 -11.53 8.75
CA ALA A 66 -9.37 -12.48 9.25
C ALA A 66 -9.03 -13.59 8.25
N LYS A 67 -9.99 -13.97 7.40
CA LYS A 67 -9.83 -14.97 6.36
C LYS A 67 -8.99 -14.45 5.19
N GLU A 68 -9.16 -13.18 4.83
CA GLU A 68 -8.40 -12.51 3.77
C GLU A 68 -6.95 -12.27 4.20
N SER A 69 -6.75 -11.77 5.42
CA SER A 69 -5.41 -11.48 5.94
C SER A 69 -4.53 -12.74 6.05
N LYS A 70 -5.12 -13.91 6.25
CA LYS A 70 -4.40 -15.19 6.27
C LYS A 70 -4.05 -15.76 4.89
N ARG A 71 -4.76 -15.33 3.85
CA ARG A 71 -4.62 -15.86 2.48
C ARG A 71 -3.77 -14.99 1.57
N TRP A 72 -3.64 -13.71 1.91
CA TRP A 72 -2.94 -12.74 1.07
C TRP A 72 -1.52 -12.48 1.55
N ASP A 73 -0.61 -12.33 0.60
CA ASP A 73 0.74 -11.87 0.89
C ASP A 73 0.73 -10.45 1.48
N ARG A 74 1.76 -10.11 2.24
CA ARG A 74 1.85 -8.80 2.90
C ARG A 74 1.73 -7.62 1.93
N PHE A 75 2.37 -7.70 0.76
CA PHE A 75 2.28 -6.62 -0.23
C PHE A 75 0.85 -6.39 -0.74
N SER A 76 0.09 -7.47 -0.92
CA SER A 76 -1.33 -7.40 -1.30
C SER A 76 -2.16 -6.76 -0.19
N GLN A 77 -1.90 -7.12 1.06
CA GLN A 77 -2.55 -6.50 2.22
C GLN A 77 -2.26 -5.00 2.26
N PHE A 78 -1.00 -4.58 2.09
CA PHE A 78 -0.61 -3.17 2.07
C PHE A 78 -1.33 -2.39 0.97
N GLY A 79 -1.39 -2.93 -0.23
CA GLY A 79 -2.07 -2.31 -1.36
C GLY A 79 -3.55 -2.09 -1.08
N VAL A 80 -4.25 -3.11 -0.58
CA VAL A 80 -5.68 -3.01 -0.25
C VAL A 80 -5.94 -2.07 0.92
N ILE A 81 -5.12 -2.12 1.97
CA ILE A 81 -5.26 -1.23 3.12
C ILE A 81 -5.06 0.23 2.71
N ALA A 82 -4.01 0.53 1.97
CA ALA A 82 -3.76 1.88 1.47
C ALA A 82 -4.90 2.37 0.54
N ALA A 83 -5.40 1.50 -0.33
CA ALA A 83 -6.54 1.82 -1.20
C ALA A 83 -7.82 2.10 -0.40
N LYS A 84 -8.11 1.30 0.63
CA LYS A 84 -9.26 1.54 1.52
C LYS A 84 -9.14 2.84 2.31
N GLN A 85 -7.94 3.18 2.79
CA GLN A 85 -7.68 4.48 3.42
C GLN A 85 -7.96 5.63 2.45
N ALA A 86 -7.44 5.56 1.23
CA ALA A 86 -7.65 6.59 0.20
C ALA A 86 -9.13 6.71 -0.19
N PHE A 87 -9.82 5.59 -0.31
CA PHE A 87 -11.25 5.55 -0.62
C PHE A 87 -12.07 6.23 0.49
N ASN A 88 -11.80 5.90 1.75
CA ASN A 88 -12.48 6.51 2.89
C ASN A 88 -12.17 8.02 2.98
N ASP A 89 -10.92 8.41 2.77
CA ASP A 89 -10.49 9.82 2.79
C ASP A 89 -11.17 10.63 1.69
N SER A 90 -11.40 10.04 0.53
CA SER A 90 -12.03 10.71 -0.62
C SER A 90 -13.52 11.05 -0.41
N GLY A 91 -14.20 10.35 0.51
CA GLY A 91 -15.65 10.44 0.66
C GLY A 91 -16.44 9.93 -0.55
N LEU A 92 -15.81 9.18 -1.44
CA LEU A 92 -16.46 8.64 -2.64
C LEU A 92 -17.45 7.54 -2.27
N GLU A 93 -18.67 7.66 -2.76
CA GLU A 93 -19.67 6.60 -2.66
C GLU A 93 -19.85 5.93 -4.04
N ILE A 94 -19.80 4.60 -4.06
CA ILE A 94 -20.05 3.83 -5.27
C ILE A 94 -21.55 3.56 -5.38
N THR A 95 -22.13 4.01 -6.48
CA THR A 95 -23.54 3.83 -6.80
C THR A 95 -23.67 3.11 -8.14
N GLU A 96 -24.85 2.58 -8.46
CA GLU A 96 -25.11 1.99 -9.77
C GLU A 96 -24.86 2.99 -10.92
N ALA A 97 -25.09 4.28 -10.67
CA ALA A 97 -24.91 5.32 -11.67
C ALA A 97 -23.43 5.62 -11.99
N ASN A 98 -22.50 5.42 -11.05
CA ASN A 98 -21.09 5.76 -11.23
C ASN A 98 -20.15 4.56 -11.27
N ALA A 99 -20.59 3.37 -10.88
CA ALA A 99 -19.74 2.18 -10.75
C ALA A 99 -18.98 1.85 -12.05
N SER A 100 -19.62 1.99 -13.21
CA SER A 100 -18.98 1.73 -14.50
C SER A 100 -17.91 2.75 -14.90
N ARG A 101 -17.83 3.87 -14.20
CA ARG A 101 -16.85 4.95 -14.44
C ARG A 101 -15.69 4.93 -13.47
N ILE A 102 -15.69 4.00 -12.53
CA ILE A 102 -14.65 3.85 -11.49
C ILE A 102 -13.77 2.69 -11.88
N GLY A 103 -12.46 2.94 -11.98
CA GLY A 103 -11.45 1.93 -12.27
C GLY A 103 -10.42 1.82 -11.16
N VAL A 104 -9.74 0.67 -11.11
CA VAL A 104 -8.63 0.42 -10.18
C VAL A 104 -7.38 0.12 -10.98
N ILE A 105 -6.29 0.83 -10.68
CA ILE A 105 -4.98 0.61 -11.27
C ILE A 105 -4.00 0.38 -10.13
N ILE A 106 -3.32 -0.77 -10.14
CA ILE A 106 -2.30 -1.12 -9.15
C ILE A 106 -1.00 -1.38 -9.88
N ALA A 107 0.06 -0.69 -9.46
CA ALA A 107 1.41 -0.87 -9.96
C ALA A 107 2.32 -1.37 -8.85
N VAL A 108 3.25 -2.26 -9.20
CA VAL A 108 4.27 -2.80 -8.28
C VAL A 108 5.66 -2.64 -8.88
N SER A 109 6.64 -2.32 -8.05
CA SER A 109 8.00 -1.99 -8.51
C SER A 109 8.73 -3.16 -9.19
N TYR A 110 8.37 -4.39 -8.90
CA TYR A 110 8.96 -5.58 -9.50
C TYR A 110 8.24 -6.08 -10.76
N THR A 111 7.18 -5.44 -11.20
CA THR A 111 6.36 -5.86 -12.36
C THR A 111 7.23 -6.07 -13.59
N HIS A 112 8.13 -5.14 -13.89
CA HIS A 112 9.04 -5.23 -15.03
C HIS A 112 10.16 -6.27 -14.85
N LEU A 113 10.44 -6.69 -13.61
CA LEU A 113 11.43 -7.74 -13.31
C LEU A 113 10.81 -9.14 -13.43
N THR A 114 9.53 -9.27 -13.11
CA THR A 114 8.82 -10.56 -13.12
C THR A 114 8.19 -10.89 -14.46
N LEU A 115 7.74 -9.90 -15.22
CA LEU A 115 7.12 -10.09 -16.53
C LEU A 115 7.97 -10.91 -17.51
N PRO A 116 9.31 -10.72 -17.61
CA PRO A 116 10.16 -11.53 -18.48
C PRO A 116 10.29 -12.99 -18.04
N THR A 117 10.01 -13.31 -16.78
CA THR A 117 10.11 -14.64 -16.20
C THR A 117 8.76 -15.34 -16.06
N THR A 118 7.67 -14.60 -16.17
CA THR A 118 6.33 -15.18 -16.24
C THR A 118 6.13 -15.82 -17.60
N THR A 119 5.89 -17.12 -17.61
CA THR A 119 5.50 -17.82 -18.82
C THR A 119 4.16 -17.24 -19.28
N PRO A 120 4.06 -16.72 -20.51
CA PRO A 120 2.75 -16.34 -21.04
C PRO A 120 1.88 -17.59 -21.09
N VAL A 121 0.78 -17.49 -20.45
CA VAL A 121 -0.23 -18.56 -20.46
C VAL A 121 -1.11 -18.39 -21.69
#